data_5ac1d3ece679792612f2c838563847ba
#
_entry.id   5ac1d3ece679792612f2c838563847ba
#
_cell.length_a   1.000
_cell.length_b   1.000
_cell.length_c   1.000
_cell.angle_alpha   90.00
_cell.angle_beta   90.00
_cell.angle_gamma   90.00
#
_symmetry.space_group_name_H-M   'P 1'
#
loop_
_entity.id
_entity.type
_entity.pdbx_description
1 polymer ?
#
loop_
_entity_poly.entity_id
_entity_poly.type
_entity_poly.pdbx_seq_one_letter_code
_entity_poly.pdbx_strand_id
1 'polypeptide(L)'
;LTHIYKDKALFFFLVSFFFYIDGVYTIINMATAYGESLGLKSEGLLLALLVTQIVAFPASLVFAKLSGRMASQKLIAISIAAYTAIALFAVQLDNLTEFWVLAIAVGLFQGGIQSISRSHFMRLIPAEQSGEYFGIYDIFGKGASVIGTFLVSSLTHTLGSQSKAILSLVVLFILGGIFFKKSLVYMNKN
;
A
#
# COMPACT_ATOMS: atom_id res chain seq x y z
N LEU A 1 -17.05 -17.14 4.75
CA LEU A 1 -15.86 -17.44 3.92
C LEU A 1 -16.22 -18.17 2.61
N THR A 2 -17.15 -19.14 2.63
CA THR A 2 -17.52 -19.94 1.44
C THR A 2 -18.11 -19.08 0.30
N HIS A 3 -18.79 -17.98 0.61
CA HIS A 3 -19.35 -17.04 -0.36
C HIS A 3 -18.26 -16.23 -1.07
N ILE A 4 -17.17 -15.87 -0.37
CA ILE A 4 -16.05 -15.09 -0.94
C ILE A 4 -15.31 -15.91 -2.00
N TYR A 5 -15.10 -17.20 -1.79
CA TYR A 5 -14.46 -18.08 -2.78
C TYR A 5 -15.29 -18.26 -4.07
N LYS A 6 -16.62 -18.16 -3.96
CA LYS A 6 -17.53 -18.26 -5.12
C LYS A 6 -17.48 -16.99 -5.97
N ASP A 7 -17.30 -15.84 -5.37
CA ASP A 7 -17.11 -14.56 -6.09
C ASP A 7 -15.62 -14.33 -6.38
N LYS A 8 -15.21 -14.71 -7.57
CA LYS A 8 -13.82 -14.60 -8.02
C LYS A 8 -13.32 -13.14 -8.05
N ALA A 9 -14.20 -12.18 -8.38
CA ALA A 9 -13.83 -10.77 -8.44
C ALA A 9 -13.47 -10.28 -7.04
N LEU A 10 -14.31 -10.58 -6.06
CA LEU A 10 -14.10 -10.22 -4.65
C LEU A 10 -12.88 -10.93 -4.06
N PHE A 11 -12.73 -12.24 -4.31
CA PHE A 11 -11.58 -13.02 -3.84
C PHE A 11 -10.25 -12.44 -4.35
N PHE A 12 -10.12 -12.22 -5.66
CA PHE A 12 -8.89 -11.65 -6.22
C PHE A 12 -8.65 -10.22 -5.78
N PHE A 13 -9.70 -9.44 -5.50
CA PHE A 13 -9.54 -8.11 -4.92
C PHE A 13 -8.95 -8.19 -3.50
N LEU A 14 -9.45 -9.06 -2.63
CA LEU A 14 -8.93 -9.21 -1.26
C LEU A 14 -7.47 -9.69 -1.25
N VAL A 15 -7.12 -10.64 -2.12
CA VAL A 15 -5.72 -11.09 -2.28
C VAL A 15 -4.83 -9.94 -2.77
N SER A 16 -5.31 -9.19 -3.77
CA SER A 16 -4.61 -7.99 -4.25
C SER A 16 -4.41 -6.96 -3.14
N PHE A 17 -5.50 -6.65 -2.43
CA PHE A 17 -5.51 -5.71 -1.31
C PHE A 17 -4.47 -6.11 -0.27
N PHE A 18 -4.44 -7.37 0.13
CA PHE A 18 -3.47 -7.87 1.10
C PHE A 18 -2.03 -7.57 0.65
N PHE A 19 -1.66 -7.91 -0.58
CA PHE A 19 -0.29 -7.70 -1.06
C PHE A 19 0.11 -6.22 -1.15
N TYR A 20 -0.70 -5.37 -1.78
CA TYR A 20 -0.29 -3.99 -1.94
C TYR A 20 -0.39 -3.20 -0.64
N ILE A 21 -1.36 -3.49 0.25
CA ILE A 21 -1.47 -2.78 1.51
C ILE A 21 -0.39 -3.23 2.51
N ASP A 22 0.06 -4.50 2.42
CA ASP A 22 1.23 -4.99 3.16
C ASP A 22 2.49 -4.20 2.78
N GLY A 23 2.73 -3.99 1.48
CA GLY A 23 3.82 -3.14 1.01
C GLY A 23 3.71 -1.70 1.50
N VAL A 24 2.51 -1.09 1.44
CA VAL A 24 2.24 0.28 1.91
C VAL A 24 2.56 0.42 3.41
N TYR A 25 2.00 -0.46 4.24
CA TYR A 25 2.23 -0.40 5.69
C TYR A 25 3.68 -0.71 6.07
N THR A 26 4.33 -1.61 5.34
CA THR A 26 5.76 -1.89 5.57
C THR A 26 6.62 -0.67 5.28
N ILE A 27 6.39 0.05 4.17
CA ILE A 27 7.09 1.31 3.89
C ILE A 27 6.91 2.30 5.04
N ILE A 28 5.67 2.50 5.51
CA ILE A 28 5.38 3.45 6.57
C ILE A 28 6.05 3.04 7.90
N ASN A 29 5.91 1.77 8.29
CA ASN A 29 6.40 1.27 9.58
C ASN A 29 7.92 1.17 9.64
N MET A 30 8.59 0.91 8.51
CA MET A 30 10.04 0.76 8.46
C MET A 30 10.80 2.02 8.01
N ALA A 31 10.10 3.11 7.69
CA ALA A 31 10.72 4.31 7.13
C ALA A 31 11.83 4.88 8.03
N THR A 32 11.59 5.02 9.34
CA THR A 32 12.60 5.53 10.28
C THR A 32 13.77 4.58 10.43
N ALA A 33 13.52 3.29 10.66
CA ALA A 33 14.57 2.28 10.78
C ALA A 33 15.44 2.22 9.51
N TYR A 34 14.81 2.41 8.35
CA TYR A 34 15.54 2.47 7.09
C TYR A 34 16.41 3.74 7.00
N GLY A 35 15.87 4.91 7.31
CA GLY A 35 16.63 6.15 7.33
C GLY A 35 17.81 6.12 8.31
N GLU A 36 17.61 5.55 9.50
CA GLU A 36 18.68 5.35 10.50
C GLU A 36 19.77 4.38 9.99
N SER A 37 19.39 3.34 9.28
CA SER A 37 20.36 2.41 8.67
C SER A 37 21.26 3.06 7.61
N LEU A 38 20.81 4.18 7.02
CA LEU A 38 21.58 5.01 6.10
C LEU A 38 22.40 6.10 6.81
N GLY A 39 22.40 6.12 8.16
CA GLY A 39 23.12 7.11 8.94
C GLY A 39 22.44 8.48 9.01
N LEU A 40 21.16 8.60 8.65
CA LEU A 40 20.41 9.84 8.71
C LEU A 40 20.02 10.16 10.18
N LYS A 41 20.02 11.45 10.53
CA LYS A 41 19.71 11.91 11.88
C LYS A 41 18.22 11.69 12.21
N SER A 42 17.93 11.07 13.35
CA SER A 42 16.57 10.73 13.80
C SER A 42 15.62 11.95 13.85
N GLU A 43 16.12 13.13 14.21
CA GLU A 43 15.31 14.37 14.22
C GLU A 43 14.72 14.69 12.84
N GLY A 44 15.56 14.61 11.79
CA GLY A 44 15.13 14.85 10.42
C GLY A 44 14.15 13.78 9.90
N LEU A 45 14.32 12.53 10.33
CA LEU A 45 13.42 11.42 10.01
C LEU A 45 12.04 11.60 10.65
N LEU A 46 12.01 11.96 11.92
CA LEU A 46 10.75 12.21 12.64
C LEU A 46 9.98 13.40 12.04
N LEU A 47 10.69 14.48 11.68
CA LEU A 47 10.07 15.62 10.98
C LEU A 47 9.52 15.21 9.61
N ALA A 48 10.23 14.37 8.85
CA ALA A 48 9.76 13.87 7.58
C ALA A 48 8.48 13.02 7.72
N LEU A 49 8.39 12.18 8.77
CA LEU A 49 7.15 11.44 9.09
C LEU A 49 5.99 12.38 9.42
N LEU A 50 6.24 13.44 10.18
CA LEU A 50 5.22 14.44 10.49
C LEU A 50 4.73 15.12 9.20
N VAL A 51 5.63 15.49 8.30
CA VAL A 51 5.28 16.05 6.99
C VAL A 51 4.48 15.06 6.15
N THR A 52 4.81 13.76 6.20
CA THR A 52 4.01 12.72 5.54
C THR A 52 2.54 12.79 5.97
N GLN A 53 2.27 12.94 7.26
CA GLN A 53 0.89 13.04 7.78
C GLN A 53 0.21 14.35 7.38
N ILE A 54 0.95 15.47 7.42
CA ILE A 54 0.42 16.78 7.00
C ILE A 54 0.04 16.75 5.50
N VAL A 55 0.84 16.10 4.66
CA VAL A 55 0.57 15.95 3.22
C VAL A 55 -0.57 14.95 2.97
N ALA A 56 -0.64 13.88 3.75
CA ALA A 56 -1.66 12.84 3.57
C ALA A 56 -3.09 13.36 3.77
N PHE A 57 -3.29 14.32 4.67
CA PHE A 57 -4.61 14.88 4.92
C PHE A 57 -5.20 15.60 3.69
N PRO A 58 -4.60 16.65 3.12
CA PRO A 58 -5.13 17.28 1.90
C PRO A 58 -5.15 16.35 0.70
N ALA A 59 -4.15 15.45 0.58
CA ALA A 59 -4.13 14.46 -0.49
C ALA A 59 -5.35 13.53 -0.44
N SER A 60 -5.78 13.10 0.74
CA SER A 60 -6.99 12.26 0.89
C SER A 60 -8.25 12.98 0.40
N LEU A 61 -8.36 14.29 0.62
CA LEU A 61 -9.48 15.11 0.10
C LEU A 61 -9.45 15.22 -1.43
N VAL A 62 -8.26 15.34 -2.02
CA VAL A 62 -8.08 15.31 -3.48
C VAL A 62 -8.53 13.95 -4.03
N PHE A 63 -8.12 12.85 -3.42
CA PHE A 63 -8.56 11.51 -3.81
C PHE A 63 -10.07 11.33 -3.68
N ALA A 64 -10.69 11.88 -2.63
CA ALA A 64 -12.14 11.87 -2.47
C ALA A 64 -12.85 12.60 -3.63
N LYS A 65 -12.37 13.78 -4.05
CA LYS A 65 -12.88 14.49 -5.22
C LYS A 65 -12.65 13.73 -6.53
N LEU A 66 -11.47 13.13 -6.70
CA LEU A 66 -11.14 12.33 -7.88
C LEU A 66 -12.03 11.08 -7.99
N SER A 67 -12.41 10.46 -6.88
CA SER A 67 -13.30 9.29 -6.87
C SER A 67 -14.71 9.59 -7.38
N GLY A 68 -15.13 10.85 -7.38
CA GLY A 68 -16.36 11.31 -8.02
C GLY A 68 -16.26 11.48 -9.53
N ARG A 69 -15.04 11.56 -10.09
CA ARG A 69 -14.77 11.78 -11.52
C ARG A 69 -14.10 10.62 -12.23
N MET A 70 -13.39 9.80 -11.49
CA MET A 70 -12.64 8.65 -12.01
C MET A 70 -13.09 7.36 -11.34
N ALA A 71 -13.09 6.28 -12.09
CA ALA A 71 -13.38 4.96 -11.53
C ALA A 71 -12.37 4.59 -10.44
N SER A 72 -12.85 4.02 -9.32
CA SER A 72 -12.01 3.59 -8.20
C SER A 72 -10.90 2.63 -8.63
N GLN A 73 -11.17 1.80 -9.65
CA GLN A 73 -10.19 0.87 -10.23
C GLN A 73 -8.96 1.60 -10.78
N LYS A 74 -9.17 2.71 -11.50
CA LYS A 74 -8.06 3.52 -12.05
C LYS A 74 -7.23 4.16 -10.94
N LEU A 75 -7.89 4.67 -9.91
CA LEU A 75 -7.21 5.31 -8.77
C LEU A 75 -6.38 4.30 -7.96
N ILE A 76 -6.89 3.09 -7.74
CA ILE A 76 -6.14 2.00 -7.10
C ILE A 76 -4.93 1.62 -7.95
N ALA A 77 -5.10 1.43 -9.26
CA ALA A 77 -4.00 1.07 -10.16
C ALA A 77 -2.90 2.14 -10.19
N ILE A 78 -3.27 3.43 -10.24
CA ILE A 78 -2.34 4.55 -10.17
C ILE A 78 -1.58 4.53 -8.83
N SER A 79 -2.27 4.28 -7.72
CA SER A 79 -1.65 4.23 -6.41
C SER A 79 -0.68 3.06 -6.27
N ILE A 80 -1.01 1.86 -6.78
CA ILE A 80 -0.10 0.70 -6.80
C ILE A 80 1.15 1.04 -7.63
N ALA A 81 0.99 1.64 -8.81
CA ALA A 81 2.11 2.05 -9.66
C ALA A 81 2.98 3.12 -8.97
N ALA A 82 2.38 4.09 -8.29
CA ALA A 82 3.09 5.10 -7.53
C ALA A 82 3.90 4.48 -6.38
N TYR A 83 3.32 3.57 -5.60
CA TYR A 83 4.04 2.88 -4.54
C TYR A 83 5.14 1.95 -5.06
N THR A 84 4.95 1.36 -6.23
CA THR A 84 6.04 0.62 -6.91
C THR A 84 7.21 1.55 -7.24
N ALA A 85 6.94 2.73 -7.78
CA ALA A 85 7.96 3.74 -8.07
C ALA A 85 8.63 4.27 -6.79
N ILE A 86 7.85 4.51 -5.71
CA ILE A 86 8.36 4.89 -4.38
C ILE A 86 9.32 3.82 -3.84
N ALA A 87 8.97 2.55 -3.92
CA ALA A 87 9.82 1.45 -3.46
C ALA A 87 11.11 1.35 -4.28
N LEU A 88 11.04 1.55 -5.60
CA LEU A 88 12.23 1.59 -6.46
C LEU A 88 13.13 2.78 -6.16
N PHE A 89 12.55 3.96 -5.93
CA PHE A 89 13.32 5.15 -5.54
C PHE A 89 13.98 4.98 -4.17
N ALA A 90 13.30 4.34 -3.22
CA ALA A 90 13.82 4.08 -1.89
C ALA A 90 15.13 3.27 -1.89
N VAL A 91 15.34 2.40 -2.89
CA VAL A 91 16.59 1.60 -3.01
C VAL A 91 17.83 2.47 -3.23
N GLN A 92 17.66 3.61 -3.88
CA GLN A 92 18.76 4.52 -4.26
C GLN A 92 18.94 5.67 -3.26
N LEU A 93 18.17 5.66 -2.18
CA LEU A 93 18.15 6.73 -1.20
C LEU A 93 19.43 6.71 -0.37
N ASP A 94 20.13 7.85 -0.31
CA ASP A 94 21.40 8.00 0.42
C ASP A 94 21.50 9.29 1.25
N ASN A 95 20.56 10.22 1.09
CA ASN A 95 20.59 11.50 1.80
C ASN A 95 19.21 11.91 2.35
N LEU A 96 19.23 12.85 3.32
CA LEU A 96 18.03 13.31 4.01
C LEU A 96 17.05 14.04 3.07
N THR A 97 17.53 14.74 2.06
CA THR A 97 16.67 15.44 1.09
C THR A 97 15.83 14.46 0.28
N GLU A 98 16.44 13.38 -0.19
CA GLU A 98 15.73 12.30 -0.90
C GLU A 98 14.73 11.60 0.01
N PHE A 99 15.07 11.40 1.30
CA PHE A 99 14.13 10.86 2.29
C PHE A 99 12.90 11.77 2.44
N TRP A 100 13.07 13.09 2.45
CA TRP A 100 11.95 14.04 2.49
C TRP A 100 11.08 13.98 1.23
N VAL A 101 11.68 13.85 0.05
CA VAL A 101 10.95 13.66 -1.22
C VAL A 101 10.14 12.36 -1.15
N LEU A 102 10.74 11.29 -0.66
CA LEU A 102 10.06 10.00 -0.47
C LEU A 102 8.88 10.14 0.50
N ALA A 103 9.08 10.81 1.65
CA ALA A 103 8.07 11.05 2.67
C ALA A 103 6.85 11.80 2.10
N ILE A 104 7.09 12.85 1.31
CA ILE A 104 6.03 13.59 0.61
C ILE A 104 5.30 12.70 -0.39
N ALA A 105 6.02 11.91 -1.19
CA ALA A 105 5.44 10.99 -2.17
C ALA A 105 4.56 9.94 -1.48
N VAL A 106 5.01 9.35 -0.37
CA VAL A 106 4.21 8.44 0.45
C VAL A 106 2.95 9.13 0.96
N GLY A 107 3.07 10.35 1.51
CA GLY A 107 1.94 11.13 2.01
C GLY A 107 0.88 11.39 0.95
N LEU A 108 1.28 11.68 -0.29
CA LEU A 108 0.34 11.94 -1.39
C LEU A 108 -0.58 10.75 -1.70
N PHE A 109 -0.14 9.52 -1.52
CA PHE A 109 -0.91 8.32 -1.89
C PHE A 109 -1.45 7.53 -0.68
N GLN A 110 -0.90 7.71 0.52
CA GLN A 110 -1.22 6.92 1.71
C GLN A 110 -2.71 6.93 2.07
N GLY A 111 -3.30 8.10 2.28
CA GLY A 111 -4.71 8.23 2.64
C GLY A 111 -5.64 7.85 1.48
N GLY A 112 -5.21 8.16 0.24
CA GLY A 112 -5.97 7.88 -0.97
C GLY A 112 -6.14 6.38 -1.21
N ILE A 113 -5.06 5.61 -1.22
CA ILE A 113 -5.12 4.17 -1.51
C ILE A 113 -5.96 3.42 -0.47
N GLN A 114 -5.87 3.79 0.81
CA GLN A 114 -6.64 3.15 1.87
C GLN A 114 -8.15 3.44 1.74
N SER A 115 -8.53 4.71 1.57
CA SER A 115 -9.92 5.13 1.48
C SER A 115 -10.61 4.61 0.21
N ILE A 116 -9.92 4.65 -0.94
CA ILE A 116 -10.47 4.18 -2.21
C ILE A 116 -10.58 2.66 -2.26
N SER A 117 -9.63 1.92 -1.68
CA SER A 117 -9.70 0.47 -1.56
C SER A 117 -10.93 0.05 -0.74
N ARG A 118 -11.18 0.72 0.38
CA ARG A 118 -12.37 0.47 1.21
C ARG A 118 -13.66 0.80 0.47
N SER A 119 -13.72 1.93 -0.24
CA SER A 119 -14.87 2.31 -1.07
C SER A 119 -15.09 1.36 -2.25
N HIS A 120 -14.01 0.88 -2.88
CA HIS A 120 -14.11 -0.10 -3.95
C HIS A 120 -14.63 -1.45 -3.44
N PHE A 121 -14.11 -1.91 -2.32
CA PHE A 121 -14.57 -3.14 -1.65
C PHE A 121 -16.07 -3.09 -1.32
N MET A 122 -16.54 -1.96 -0.78
CA MET A 122 -17.97 -1.77 -0.46
C MET A 122 -18.90 -1.95 -1.67
N ARG A 123 -18.41 -1.66 -2.87
CA ARG A 123 -19.18 -1.83 -4.13
C ARG A 123 -19.21 -3.30 -4.62
N LEU A 124 -18.35 -4.14 -4.09
CA LEU A 124 -18.26 -5.56 -4.47
C LEU A 124 -19.08 -6.48 -3.56
N ILE A 125 -19.55 -5.98 -2.42
CA ILE A 125 -20.20 -6.79 -1.40
C ILE A 125 -21.71 -6.49 -1.32
N PRO A 126 -22.54 -7.48 -0.92
CA PRO A 126 -23.97 -7.25 -0.62
C PRO A 126 -24.14 -6.31 0.58
N ALA A 127 -25.04 -5.34 0.47
CA ALA A 127 -25.27 -4.35 1.53
C ALA A 127 -25.74 -4.99 2.85
N GLU A 128 -26.55 -6.05 2.76
CA GLU A 128 -27.17 -6.75 3.89
C GLU A 128 -26.13 -7.50 4.76
N GLN A 129 -24.98 -7.87 4.19
CA GLN A 129 -23.91 -8.62 4.84
C GLN A 129 -22.62 -7.80 5.04
N SER A 130 -22.71 -6.49 4.87
CA SER A 130 -21.53 -5.59 4.88
C SER A 130 -20.66 -5.74 6.12
N GLY A 131 -21.26 -5.95 7.31
CA GLY A 131 -20.52 -6.13 8.56
C GLY A 131 -19.59 -7.33 8.57
N GLU A 132 -20.06 -8.51 8.08
CA GLU A 132 -19.25 -9.72 7.99
C GLU A 132 -18.09 -9.54 7.00
N TYR A 133 -18.38 -8.98 5.83
CA TYR A 133 -17.37 -8.76 4.80
C TYR A 133 -16.31 -7.72 5.22
N PHE A 134 -16.71 -6.64 5.90
CA PHE A 134 -15.75 -5.68 6.45
C PHE A 134 -14.91 -6.26 7.58
N GLY A 135 -15.46 -7.18 8.38
CA GLY A 135 -14.68 -7.94 9.36
C GLY A 135 -13.52 -8.70 8.69
N ILE A 136 -13.80 -9.36 7.57
CA ILE A 136 -12.76 -10.07 6.78
C ILE A 136 -11.77 -9.08 6.16
N TYR A 137 -12.25 -8.00 5.56
CA TYR A 137 -11.40 -6.94 5.00
C TYR A 137 -10.43 -6.37 6.05
N ASP A 138 -10.91 -6.12 7.26
CA ASP A 138 -10.10 -5.60 8.36
C ASP A 138 -9.06 -6.63 8.86
N ILE A 139 -9.38 -7.93 8.83
CA ILE A 139 -8.41 -9.00 9.12
C ILE A 139 -7.27 -8.97 8.10
N PHE A 140 -7.59 -8.86 6.80
CA PHE A 140 -6.58 -8.74 5.75
C PHE A 140 -5.76 -7.45 5.90
N GLY A 141 -6.41 -6.32 6.22
CA GLY A 141 -5.74 -5.04 6.43
C GLY A 141 -4.84 -5.02 7.67
N LYS A 142 -5.30 -5.58 8.80
CA LYS A 142 -4.51 -5.64 10.05
C LYS A 142 -3.41 -6.71 10.00
N GLY A 143 -3.63 -7.80 9.26
CA GLY A 143 -2.59 -8.80 8.99
C GLY A 143 -1.54 -8.33 7.98
N ALA A 144 -1.83 -7.27 7.24
CA ALA A 144 -0.88 -6.62 6.36
C ALA A 144 0.25 -5.96 7.18
N SER A 145 1.41 -5.78 6.58
CA SER A 145 2.69 -5.39 7.17
C SER A 145 3.48 -6.52 7.87
N VAL A 146 2.86 -7.65 8.15
CA VAL A 146 3.58 -8.79 8.76
C VAL A 146 4.50 -9.43 7.74
N ILE A 147 4.01 -9.74 6.55
CA ILE A 147 4.81 -10.41 5.50
C ILE A 147 5.89 -9.46 5.00
N GLY A 148 5.56 -8.22 4.65
CA GLY A 148 6.52 -7.25 4.15
C GLY A 148 7.62 -6.93 5.16
N THR A 149 7.26 -6.70 6.42
CA THR A 149 8.24 -6.45 7.49
C THR A 149 9.14 -7.66 7.71
N PHE A 150 8.57 -8.87 7.75
CA PHE A 150 9.33 -10.11 7.87
C PHE A 150 10.28 -10.32 6.69
N LEU A 151 9.82 -10.10 5.46
CA LEU A 151 10.64 -10.21 4.25
C LEU A 151 11.81 -9.21 4.28
N VAL A 152 11.53 -7.93 4.54
CA VAL A 152 12.57 -6.91 4.60
C VAL A 152 13.58 -7.22 5.71
N SER A 153 13.14 -7.59 6.91
CA SER A 153 14.01 -7.91 8.03
C SER A 153 14.90 -9.14 7.74
N SER A 154 14.29 -10.22 7.24
CA SER A 154 15.01 -11.45 6.91
C SER A 154 16.03 -11.25 5.78
N LEU A 155 15.65 -10.52 4.73
CA LEU A 155 16.54 -10.21 3.62
C LEU A 155 17.64 -9.21 4.04
N THR A 156 17.35 -8.27 4.92
CA THR A 156 18.37 -7.37 5.48
C THR A 156 19.46 -8.18 6.20
N HIS A 157 19.03 -9.16 7.01
CA HIS A 157 19.97 -10.02 7.72
C HIS A 157 20.84 -10.89 6.78
N THR A 158 20.23 -11.41 5.71
CA THR A 158 20.95 -12.30 4.76
C THR A 158 21.81 -11.54 3.75
N LEU A 159 21.34 -10.38 3.26
CA LEU A 159 22.01 -9.58 2.23
C LEU A 159 22.98 -8.54 2.82
N GLY A 160 22.92 -8.30 4.14
CA GLY A 160 23.71 -7.27 4.81
C GLY A 160 23.35 -5.84 4.38
N SER A 161 22.21 -5.63 3.70
CA SER A 161 21.81 -4.33 3.18
C SER A 161 20.29 -4.17 3.19
N GLN A 162 19.80 -3.19 3.93
CA GLN A 162 18.38 -2.89 3.99
C GLN A 162 17.85 -2.30 2.68
N SER A 163 18.66 -1.50 1.97
CA SER A 163 18.30 -0.96 0.65
C SER A 163 17.98 -2.08 -0.35
N LYS A 164 18.80 -3.14 -0.38
CA LYS A 164 18.54 -4.31 -1.24
C LYS A 164 17.30 -5.09 -0.80
N ALA A 165 17.06 -5.18 0.51
CA ALA A 165 15.90 -5.86 1.05
C ALA A 165 14.58 -5.17 0.68
N ILE A 166 14.57 -3.84 0.54
CA ILE A 166 13.39 -3.06 0.13
C ILE A 166 12.90 -3.45 -1.26
N LEU A 167 13.76 -3.99 -2.14
CA LEU A 167 13.31 -4.52 -3.44
C LEU A 167 12.24 -5.61 -3.32
N SER A 168 12.19 -6.32 -2.20
CA SER A 168 11.12 -7.30 -1.94
C SER A 168 9.73 -6.67 -1.92
N LEU A 169 9.62 -5.39 -1.54
CA LEU A 169 8.34 -4.67 -1.53
C LEU A 169 7.82 -4.42 -2.96
N VAL A 170 8.73 -4.23 -3.92
CA VAL A 170 8.36 -4.13 -5.34
C VAL A 170 7.64 -5.40 -5.80
N VAL A 171 8.08 -6.57 -5.33
CA VAL A 171 7.41 -7.85 -5.64
C VAL A 171 6.00 -7.88 -5.06
N LEU A 172 5.79 -7.37 -3.83
CA LEU A 172 4.45 -7.27 -3.22
C LEU A 172 3.52 -6.37 -4.05
N PHE A 173 4.00 -5.21 -4.50
CA PHE A 173 3.20 -4.32 -5.34
C PHE A 173 2.90 -4.93 -6.72
N ILE A 174 3.86 -5.62 -7.33
CA ILE A 174 3.65 -6.33 -8.62
C ILE A 174 2.59 -7.42 -8.43
N LEU A 175 2.69 -8.25 -7.40
CA LEU A 175 1.70 -9.28 -7.08
C LEU A 175 0.33 -8.65 -6.83
N GLY A 176 0.28 -7.57 -6.02
CA GLY A 176 -0.92 -6.78 -5.81
C GLY A 176 -1.55 -6.32 -7.12
N GLY A 177 -0.76 -5.75 -8.03
CA GLY A 177 -1.21 -5.30 -9.35
C GLY A 177 -1.72 -6.44 -10.25
N ILE A 178 -1.04 -7.58 -10.27
CA ILE A 178 -1.45 -8.77 -11.05
C ILE A 178 -2.80 -9.29 -10.56
N PHE A 179 -2.96 -9.47 -9.24
CA PHE A 179 -4.22 -9.92 -8.66
C PHE A 179 -5.34 -8.89 -8.82
N PHE A 180 -5.01 -7.60 -8.77
CA PHE A 180 -5.96 -6.54 -9.06
C PHE A 180 -6.48 -6.63 -10.49
N LYS A 181 -5.60 -6.77 -11.46
CA LYS A 181 -5.99 -6.98 -12.86
C LYS A 181 -6.88 -8.22 -13.05
N LYS A 182 -6.59 -9.33 -12.34
CA LYS A 182 -7.44 -10.52 -12.34
C LYS A 182 -8.83 -10.22 -11.78
N SER A 183 -8.93 -9.49 -10.67
CA SER A 183 -10.21 -9.05 -10.11
C SER A 183 -11.05 -8.29 -11.14
N LEU A 184 -10.45 -7.32 -11.84
CA LEU A 184 -11.13 -6.52 -12.87
C LEU A 184 -11.63 -7.38 -14.05
N VAL A 185 -10.86 -8.40 -14.46
CA VAL A 185 -11.29 -9.32 -15.54
C VAL A 185 -12.54 -10.10 -15.13
N TYR A 186 -12.64 -10.52 -13.86
CA TYR A 186 -13.83 -11.23 -13.38
C TYR A 186 -15.03 -10.30 -13.15
N MET A 187 -14.80 -9.04 -12.74
CA MET A 187 -15.87 -8.03 -12.64
C MET A 187 -16.54 -7.76 -14.00
N ASN A 188 -15.77 -7.74 -15.09
CA ASN A 188 -16.29 -7.45 -16.42
C ASN A 188 -16.97 -8.67 -17.08
N LYS A 189 -16.91 -9.85 -16.47
CA LYS A 189 -17.53 -11.08 -16.98
C LYS A 189 -18.89 -11.38 -16.32
N ASN A 190 -19.19 -10.75 -15.22
CA ASN A 190 -20.47 -10.80 -14.50
C ASN A 190 -21.31 -9.57 -14.82
#